data_4df82ff4bd8bf4eba53a85148596f410
#
_entry.id   4df82ff4bd8bf4eba53a85148596f410
#
_cell.length_a   1.000
_cell.length_b   1.000
_cell.length_c   1.000
_cell.angle_alpha   90.00
_cell.angle_beta   90.00
_cell.angle_gamma   90.00
#
_symmetry.space_group_name_H-M   'P 1'
#
loop_
_entity.id
_entity.type
_entity.pdbx_description
1 polymer ?
#
loop_
_entity_poly.entity_id
_entity_poly.type
_entity_poly.pdbx_seq_one_letter_code
_entity_poly.pdbx_strand_id
1 'polypeptide(L)'
;MELPIFLEETLSGESKPISFQIGGVSKTLNVKIPAGVTDGERIRLKAQGAPGIGGGANGDLYLIIKFAPHSKFEVDGENLIINLPLAPWELALGTEVAVPTLTGKINLKVPAGSQNGQRMRAKGHGLLNKAGQRGYLFVQLKAVMPKAADDEVKALWQALAEKAAFNPREQF
;
A
#
# COMPACT_ATOMS: atom_id res chain seq x y z
N MET A 1 -17.87 -15.08 -6.29
CA MET A 1 -17.64 -14.72 -4.88
C MET A 1 -16.36 -13.92 -4.77
N GLU A 2 -16.40 -12.80 -4.07
CA GLU A 2 -15.19 -11.99 -3.83
C GLU A 2 -14.39 -12.54 -2.66
N LEU A 3 -13.07 -12.55 -2.81
CA LEU A 3 -12.14 -12.95 -1.76
C LEU A 3 -11.25 -11.76 -1.42
N PRO A 4 -11.49 -11.08 -0.28
CA PRO A 4 -10.60 -10.02 0.15
C PRO A 4 -9.27 -10.60 0.62
N ILE A 5 -8.16 -10.02 0.16
CA ILE A 5 -6.82 -10.39 0.59
C ILE A 5 -6.03 -9.14 0.98
N PHE A 6 -5.10 -9.32 1.92
CA PHE A 6 -4.17 -8.26 2.31
C PHE A 6 -3.01 -8.20 1.31
N LEU A 7 -2.42 -7.02 1.16
CA LEU A 7 -1.29 -6.83 0.23
C LEU A 7 -0.12 -7.76 0.57
N GLU A 8 0.13 -8.00 1.84
CA GLU A 8 1.18 -8.90 2.31
C GLU A 8 0.97 -10.33 1.84
N GLU A 9 -0.27 -10.76 1.69
CA GLU A 9 -0.62 -12.11 1.24
C GLU A 9 -0.29 -12.34 -0.25
N THR A 10 -0.09 -11.28 -1.02
CA THR A 10 0.25 -11.37 -2.45
C THR A 10 1.69 -11.80 -2.70
N LEU A 11 2.54 -11.75 -1.69
CA LEU A 11 3.97 -11.99 -1.83
C LEU A 11 4.39 -13.43 -1.59
N SER A 12 3.67 -14.15 -0.71
CA SER A 12 4.13 -15.43 -0.17
C SER A 12 3.62 -16.66 -0.91
N GLY A 13 2.50 -16.56 -1.62
CA GLY A 13 1.88 -17.73 -2.26
C GLY A 13 1.31 -18.72 -1.26
N GLU A 14 0.99 -18.30 -0.05
CA GLU A 14 0.45 -19.15 1.00
C GLU A 14 -1.03 -19.47 0.78
N SER A 15 -1.47 -20.56 1.43
CA SER A 15 -2.87 -20.95 1.42
C SER A 15 -3.65 -20.17 2.48
N LYS A 16 -4.88 -19.80 2.14
CA LYS A 16 -5.80 -19.10 3.02
C LYS A 16 -7.07 -19.93 3.20
N PRO A 17 -7.50 -20.19 4.45
CA PRO A 17 -8.79 -20.83 4.67
C PRO A 17 -9.92 -19.88 4.33
N ILE A 18 -10.88 -20.34 3.55
CA ILE A 18 -12.09 -19.61 3.22
C ILE A 18 -13.32 -20.44 3.59
N SER A 19 -14.34 -19.77 4.10
CA SER A 19 -15.63 -20.39 4.41
C SER A 19 -16.72 -19.75 3.55
N PHE A 20 -17.56 -20.59 2.99
CA PHE A 20 -18.67 -20.14 2.14
C PHE A 20 -19.84 -21.10 2.25
N GLN A 21 -21.01 -20.67 1.77
CA GLN A 21 -22.22 -21.50 1.75
C GLN A 21 -22.63 -21.78 0.31
N ILE A 22 -22.88 -23.06 0.02
CA ILE A 22 -23.44 -23.50 -1.24
C ILE A 22 -24.60 -24.44 -0.95
N GLY A 23 -25.78 -24.14 -1.49
CA GLY A 23 -26.98 -24.95 -1.27
C GLY A 23 -27.38 -25.06 0.19
N GLY A 24 -27.12 -24.06 1.01
CA GLY A 24 -27.43 -24.05 2.44
C GLY A 24 -26.42 -24.81 3.32
N VAL A 25 -25.37 -25.35 2.73
CA VAL A 25 -24.31 -26.09 3.45
C VAL A 25 -23.07 -25.22 3.56
N SER A 26 -22.55 -25.08 4.79
CA SER A 26 -21.27 -24.40 5.03
C SER A 26 -20.11 -25.28 4.62
N LYS A 27 -19.16 -24.70 3.91
CA LYS A 27 -17.97 -25.38 3.43
C LYS A 27 -16.74 -24.53 3.71
N THR A 28 -15.67 -25.15 4.17
CA THR A 28 -14.37 -24.49 4.42
C THR A 28 -13.29 -25.17 3.57
N LEU A 29 -12.54 -24.36 2.82
CA LEU A 29 -11.47 -24.82 1.96
C LEU A 29 -10.20 -24.02 2.21
N ASN A 30 -9.05 -24.65 2.09
CA ASN A 30 -7.78 -23.96 2.00
C ASN A 30 -7.50 -23.64 0.54
N VAL A 31 -7.44 -22.35 0.22
CA VAL A 31 -7.21 -21.86 -1.12
C VAL A 31 -5.81 -21.28 -1.21
N LYS A 32 -5.02 -21.80 -2.14
CA LYS A 32 -3.71 -21.25 -2.43
C LYS A 32 -3.86 -19.93 -3.16
N ILE A 33 -3.32 -18.86 -2.60
CA ILE A 33 -3.24 -17.55 -3.23
C ILE A 33 -1.93 -17.48 -3.98
N PRO A 34 -1.93 -17.47 -5.33
CA PRO A 34 -0.67 -17.43 -6.08
C PRO A 34 0.14 -16.19 -5.77
N ALA A 35 1.45 -16.34 -5.62
CA ALA A 35 2.34 -15.20 -5.51
C ALA A 35 2.23 -14.34 -6.78
N GLY A 36 2.13 -13.02 -6.61
CA GLY A 36 1.93 -12.10 -7.74
C GLY A 36 0.49 -11.98 -8.23
N VAL A 37 -0.47 -12.46 -7.45
CA VAL A 37 -1.90 -12.29 -7.76
C VAL A 37 -2.26 -10.81 -7.85
N THR A 38 -3.15 -10.47 -8.79
CA THR A 38 -3.60 -9.09 -9.01
C THR A 38 -5.04 -8.89 -8.54
N ASP A 39 -5.37 -7.63 -8.28
CA ASP A 39 -6.75 -7.26 -7.94
C ASP A 39 -7.67 -7.55 -9.11
N GLY A 40 -8.81 -8.19 -8.83
CA GLY A 40 -9.76 -8.61 -9.85
C GLY A 40 -9.44 -9.95 -10.53
N GLU A 41 -8.34 -10.58 -10.22
CA GLU A 41 -7.98 -11.87 -10.77
C GLU A 41 -8.93 -12.97 -10.29
N ARG A 42 -9.25 -13.91 -11.16
CA ARG A 42 -10.12 -15.04 -10.84
C ARG A 42 -9.31 -16.28 -10.48
N ILE A 43 -9.74 -16.94 -9.41
CA ILE A 43 -9.24 -18.26 -9.03
C ILE A 43 -10.38 -19.26 -9.19
N ARG A 44 -10.13 -20.31 -9.98
CA ARG A 44 -11.09 -21.38 -10.22
C ARG A 44 -10.89 -22.51 -9.21
N LEU A 45 -11.95 -22.88 -8.52
CA LEU A 45 -11.99 -24.06 -7.65
C LEU A 45 -12.85 -25.12 -8.33
N LYS A 46 -12.24 -26.14 -8.88
CA LYS A 46 -12.92 -27.23 -9.59
C LYS A 46 -13.84 -27.99 -8.68
N ALA A 47 -15.07 -28.25 -9.14
CA ALA A 47 -16.07 -29.08 -8.49
C ALA A 47 -16.47 -28.58 -7.09
N GLN A 48 -16.22 -27.31 -6.76
CA GLN A 48 -16.58 -26.70 -5.48
C GLN A 48 -17.78 -25.77 -5.57
N GLY A 49 -18.43 -25.72 -6.73
CA GLY A 49 -19.64 -24.92 -6.97
C GLY A 49 -20.91 -25.68 -6.61
N ALA A 50 -22.04 -25.25 -7.21
CA ALA A 50 -23.35 -25.85 -6.99
C ALA A 50 -23.38 -27.34 -7.36
N PRO A 51 -24.20 -28.17 -6.64
CA PRO A 51 -24.35 -29.59 -6.97
C PRO A 51 -24.87 -29.78 -8.42
N GLY A 52 -24.32 -30.80 -9.09
CA GLY A 52 -24.79 -31.17 -10.42
C GLY A 52 -26.21 -31.72 -10.42
N ILE A 53 -26.89 -31.63 -11.57
CA ILE A 53 -28.23 -32.14 -11.76
C ILE A 53 -28.15 -33.62 -12.12
N GLY A 54 -29.02 -34.44 -11.49
CA GLY A 54 -29.15 -35.86 -11.84
C GLY A 54 -27.91 -36.71 -11.56
N GLY A 55 -27.14 -36.38 -10.50
CA GLY A 55 -25.91 -37.08 -10.13
C GLY A 55 -24.70 -36.68 -10.94
N GLY A 56 -24.78 -35.60 -11.73
CA GLY A 56 -23.63 -35.03 -12.43
C GLY A 56 -22.60 -34.40 -11.50
N ALA A 57 -21.45 -34.07 -12.05
CA ALA A 57 -20.38 -33.39 -11.31
C ALA A 57 -20.82 -32.00 -10.83
N ASN A 58 -20.30 -31.56 -9.67
CA ASN A 58 -20.50 -30.22 -9.19
C ASN A 58 -19.91 -29.22 -10.18
N GLY A 59 -20.53 -28.01 -10.27
CA GLY A 59 -19.95 -26.89 -10.98
C GLY A 59 -18.68 -26.40 -10.30
N ASP A 60 -17.98 -25.45 -10.93
CA ASP A 60 -16.82 -24.81 -10.37
C ASP A 60 -17.18 -23.58 -9.56
N LEU A 61 -16.37 -23.25 -8.57
CA LEU A 61 -16.47 -22.00 -7.84
C LEU A 61 -15.37 -21.05 -8.32
N TYR A 62 -15.76 -19.84 -8.66
CA TYR A 62 -14.83 -18.78 -9.02
C TYR A 62 -14.70 -17.78 -7.89
N LEU A 63 -13.46 -17.53 -7.48
CA LEU A 63 -13.13 -16.50 -6.52
C LEU A 63 -12.52 -15.31 -7.26
N ILE A 64 -13.02 -14.12 -6.96
CA ILE A 64 -12.50 -12.88 -7.50
C ILE A 64 -11.64 -12.24 -6.41
N ILE A 65 -10.35 -12.10 -6.67
CA ILE A 65 -9.42 -11.48 -5.74
C ILE A 65 -9.76 -10.00 -5.61
N LYS A 66 -9.89 -9.55 -4.38
CA LYS A 66 -10.08 -8.13 -4.08
C LYS A 66 -9.10 -7.70 -3.02
N PHE A 67 -8.23 -6.74 -3.35
CA PHE A 67 -7.30 -6.22 -2.37
C PHE A 67 -8.04 -5.44 -1.29
N ALA A 68 -7.82 -5.84 -0.04
CA ALA A 68 -8.34 -5.08 1.09
C ALA A 68 -7.60 -3.73 1.17
N PRO A 69 -8.31 -2.63 1.52
CA PRO A 69 -7.66 -1.36 1.73
C PRO A 69 -6.55 -1.48 2.77
N HIS A 70 -5.40 -0.88 2.50
CA HIS A 70 -4.28 -0.85 3.43
C HIS A 70 -4.20 0.52 4.08
N SER A 71 -3.88 0.56 5.38
CA SER A 71 -3.81 1.82 6.13
C SER A 71 -2.65 2.73 5.68
N LYS A 72 -1.62 2.17 5.08
CA LYS A 72 -0.39 2.90 4.70
C LYS A 72 -0.13 2.97 3.21
N PHE A 73 -0.53 1.95 2.45
CA PHE A 73 -0.19 1.84 1.04
C PHE A 73 -1.40 1.98 0.13
N GLU A 74 -1.22 2.73 -0.95
CA GLU A 74 -2.11 2.69 -2.10
C GLU A 74 -1.48 1.84 -3.19
N VAL A 75 -2.30 1.14 -3.96
CA VAL A 75 -1.87 0.31 -5.08
C VAL A 75 -2.02 1.08 -6.37
N ASP A 76 -0.94 1.11 -7.16
CA ASP A 76 -0.91 1.67 -8.50
C ASP A 76 -0.25 0.66 -9.44
N GLY A 77 -1.05 -0.23 -10.03
CA GLY A 77 -0.53 -1.34 -10.82
C GLY A 77 0.35 -2.28 -10.00
N GLU A 78 1.59 -2.42 -10.37
CA GLU A 78 2.60 -3.19 -9.62
C GLU A 78 3.31 -2.34 -8.55
N ASN A 79 3.03 -1.05 -8.50
CA ASN A 79 3.68 -0.12 -7.60
C ASN A 79 2.82 0.14 -6.37
N LEU A 80 3.48 0.55 -5.31
CA LEU A 80 2.83 1.00 -4.09
C LEU A 80 3.18 2.46 -3.86
N ILE A 81 2.26 3.18 -3.23
CA ILE A 81 2.45 4.58 -2.84
C ILE A 81 2.24 4.68 -1.33
N ILE A 82 3.19 5.30 -0.64
CA ILE A 82 3.09 5.62 0.77
C ILE A 82 3.32 7.12 0.97
N ASN A 83 2.51 7.74 1.82
CA ASN A 83 2.75 9.11 2.25
C ASN A 83 3.69 9.10 3.45
N LEU A 84 4.79 9.83 3.35
CA LEU A 84 5.76 9.98 4.42
C LEU A 84 5.61 11.37 5.03
N PRO A 85 5.02 11.48 6.24
CA PRO A 85 4.93 12.76 6.91
C PRO A 85 6.30 13.20 7.41
N LEU A 86 6.66 14.44 7.15
CA LEU A 86 7.92 15.06 7.53
C LEU A 86 7.67 16.44 8.12
N ALA A 87 8.45 16.80 9.13
CA ALA A 87 8.45 18.15 9.65
C ALA A 87 9.07 19.13 8.62
N PRO A 88 8.72 20.42 8.66
CA PRO A 88 9.26 21.40 7.73
C PRO A 88 10.80 21.46 7.76
N TRP A 89 11.42 21.34 8.93
CA TRP A 89 12.88 21.38 9.05
C TRP A 89 13.53 20.11 8.50
N GLU A 90 12.85 18.97 8.50
CA GLU A 90 13.35 17.76 7.89
C GLU A 90 13.42 17.88 6.36
N LEU A 91 12.44 18.55 5.76
CA LEU A 91 12.45 18.84 4.33
C LEU A 91 13.53 19.85 3.97
N ALA A 92 13.69 20.89 4.78
CA ALA A 92 14.66 21.94 4.54
C ALA A 92 16.11 21.46 4.72
N LEU A 93 16.36 20.72 5.78
CA LEU A 93 17.73 20.32 6.18
C LEU A 93 18.11 18.92 5.70
N GLY A 94 17.15 18.14 5.26
CA GLY A 94 17.35 16.74 4.98
C GLY A 94 17.26 15.89 6.23
N THR A 95 17.00 14.61 6.05
CA THR A 95 16.90 13.65 7.14
C THR A 95 17.01 12.23 6.60
N GLU A 96 17.21 11.28 7.49
CA GLU A 96 17.15 9.86 7.19
C GLU A 96 16.01 9.24 8.00
N VAL A 97 15.08 8.56 7.34
CA VAL A 97 13.86 8.05 7.97
C VAL A 97 13.67 6.58 7.62
N ALA A 98 13.27 5.79 8.62
CA ALA A 98 12.83 4.41 8.39
C ALA A 98 11.42 4.43 7.82
N VAL A 99 11.25 3.87 6.60
CA VAL A 99 9.97 3.81 5.90
C VAL A 99 9.50 2.36 5.89
N PRO A 100 8.26 2.08 6.33
CA PRO A 100 7.74 0.72 6.29
C PRO A 100 7.53 0.25 4.84
N THR A 101 7.77 -1.03 4.64
CA THR A 101 7.47 -1.74 3.39
C THR A 101 6.59 -2.95 3.71
N LEU A 102 6.13 -3.68 2.72
CA LEU A 102 5.37 -4.91 2.96
C LEU A 102 6.19 -6.01 3.66
N THR A 103 7.50 -5.94 3.57
CA THR A 103 8.41 -6.98 4.10
C THR A 103 9.33 -6.49 5.22
N GLY A 104 9.12 -5.30 5.72
CA GLY A 104 9.96 -4.74 6.78
C GLY A 104 10.07 -3.23 6.67
N LYS A 105 11.28 -2.71 6.82
CA LYS A 105 11.57 -1.27 6.75
C LYS A 105 12.81 -1.01 5.90
N ILE A 106 12.83 0.14 5.26
CA ILE A 106 14.02 0.65 4.55
C ILE A 106 14.38 2.01 5.12
N ASN A 107 15.66 2.32 5.12
CA ASN A 107 16.15 3.66 5.46
C ASN A 107 16.14 4.52 4.21
N LEU A 108 15.38 5.60 4.26
CA LEU A 108 15.28 6.55 3.17
C LEU A 108 16.00 7.83 3.52
N LYS A 109 16.91 8.25 2.66
CA LYS A 109 17.61 9.53 2.81
C LYS A 109 16.85 10.61 2.05
N VAL A 110 16.27 11.55 2.79
CA VAL A 110 15.55 12.69 2.23
C VAL A 110 16.55 13.83 2.03
N PRO A 111 16.77 14.30 0.80
CA PRO A 111 17.73 15.38 0.55
C PRO A 111 17.28 16.70 1.17
N ALA A 112 18.24 17.54 1.54
CA ALA A 112 17.98 18.91 1.94
C ALA A 112 17.31 19.68 0.79
N GLY A 113 16.39 20.59 1.11
CA GLY A 113 15.67 21.35 0.12
C GLY A 113 14.54 20.59 -0.59
N SER A 114 14.11 19.47 -0.04
CA SER A 114 13.00 18.71 -0.58
C SER A 114 11.68 19.46 -0.40
N GLN A 115 10.74 19.24 -1.33
CA GLN A 115 9.45 19.92 -1.35
C GLN A 115 8.31 18.98 -0.99
N ASN A 116 7.23 19.56 -0.47
CA ASN A 116 5.98 18.82 -0.25
C ASN A 116 5.46 18.26 -1.58
N GLY A 117 5.02 17.00 -1.56
CA GLY A 117 4.49 16.33 -2.75
C GLY A 117 5.55 15.68 -3.64
N GLN A 118 6.82 15.91 -3.35
CA GLN A 118 7.90 15.26 -4.08
C GLN A 118 7.87 13.76 -3.85
N ARG A 119 8.09 12.98 -4.90
CA ARG A 119 8.14 11.51 -4.81
C ARG A 119 9.58 10.99 -4.88
N MET A 120 9.87 10.06 -4.01
CA MET A 120 11.09 9.26 -4.07
C MET A 120 10.72 7.82 -4.41
N ARG A 121 11.61 7.12 -5.09
CA ARG A 121 11.35 5.79 -5.63
C ARG A 121 12.27 4.77 -4.98
N ALA A 122 11.69 3.72 -4.39
CA ALA A 122 12.42 2.59 -3.86
C ALA A 122 12.17 1.36 -4.73
N LYS A 123 13.22 0.93 -5.44
CA LYS A 123 13.14 -0.22 -6.35
C LYS A 123 12.96 -1.52 -5.57
N GLY A 124 12.07 -2.39 -6.07
CA GLY A 124 11.91 -3.72 -5.51
C GLY A 124 11.07 -3.79 -4.24
N HIS A 125 10.31 -2.75 -3.92
CA HIS A 125 9.44 -2.70 -2.73
C HIS A 125 7.97 -2.47 -3.06
N GLY A 126 7.60 -2.63 -4.32
CA GLY A 126 6.21 -2.65 -4.77
C GLY A 126 5.58 -4.03 -4.65
N LEU A 127 4.53 -4.27 -5.42
CA LEU A 127 3.89 -5.56 -5.52
C LEU A 127 4.71 -6.53 -6.38
N LEU A 128 4.52 -7.81 -6.12
CA LEU A 128 5.12 -8.88 -6.91
C LEU A 128 4.28 -9.12 -8.16
N ASN A 129 4.94 -9.31 -9.31
CA ASN A 129 4.28 -9.78 -10.53
C ASN A 129 4.46 -11.30 -10.70
N LYS A 130 3.84 -11.87 -11.71
CA LYS A 130 3.90 -13.33 -11.95
C LYS A 130 5.26 -13.81 -12.45
N ALA A 131 6.09 -12.90 -12.93
CA ALA A 131 7.47 -13.21 -13.31
C ALA A 131 8.43 -13.22 -12.11
N GLY A 132 7.94 -12.96 -10.92
CA GLY A 132 8.74 -12.93 -9.70
C GLY A 132 9.47 -11.61 -9.48
N GLN A 133 9.14 -10.57 -10.23
CA GLN A 133 9.72 -9.24 -10.10
C GLN A 133 8.81 -8.34 -9.27
N ARG A 134 9.40 -7.46 -8.48
CA ARG A 134 8.67 -6.49 -7.68
C ARG A 134 8.71 -5.11 -8.32
N GLY A 135 7.59 -4.39 -8.25
CA GLY A 135 7.51 -3.00 -8.67
C GLY A 135 8.20 -2.04 -7.71
N TYR A 136 7.89 -0.77 -7.83
CA TYR A 136 8.46 0.29 -7.02
C TYR A 136 7.56 0.63 -5.83
N LEU A 137 8.18 1.06 -4.74
CA LEU A 137 7.50 1.83 -3.71
C LEU A 137 7.78 3.30 -3.97
N PHE A 138 6.73 4.07 -4.24
CA PHE A 138 6.82 5.52 -4.32
C PHE A 138 6.56 6.10 -2.94
N VAL A 139 7.54 6.82 -2.42
CA VAL A 139 7.43 7.53 -1.15
C VAL A 139 7.10 8.98 -1.47
N GLN A 140 5.89 9.39 -1.15
CA GLN A 140 5.42 10.76 -1.37
C GLN A 140 5.67 11.59 -0.12
N LEU A 141 6.51 12.61 -0.22
CA LEU A 141 6.85 13.47 0.89
C LEU A 141 5.68 14.41 1.22
N LYS A 142 5.29 14.44 2.48
CA LYS A 142 4.20 15.27 2.96
C LYS A 142 4.66 16.13 4.13
N ALA A 143 4.64 17.43 3.94
CA ALA A 143 4.96 18.38 5.01
C ALA A 143 3.85 18.39 6.06
N VAL A 144 4.21 18.28 7.31
CA VAL A 144 3.30 18.36 8.45
C VAL A 144 3.82 19.42 9.41
N MET A 145 2.98 20.40 9.68
CA MET A 145 3.33 21.47 10.63
C MET A 145 3.15 21.00 12.07
N PRO A 146 3.98 21.48 13.01
CA PRO A 146 3.74 21.24 14.42
C PRO A 146 2.39 21.82 14.84
N LYS A 147 1.67 21.10 15.69
CA LYS A 147 0.30 21.47 16.08
C LYS A 147 0.23 22.62 17.07
N ALA A 148 1.22 22.74 17.93
CA ALA A 148 1.26 23.76 18.96
C ALA A 148 2.64 24.40 19.00
N ALA A 149 2.64 25.70 19.33
CA ALA A 149 3.86 26.46 19.50
C ALA A 149 3.74 27.35 20.73
N ASP A 150 4.72 27.29 21.61
CA ASP A 150 4.87 28.26 22.69
C ASP A 150 5.48 29.57 22.17
N ASP A 151 5.66 30.57 23.03
CA ASP A 151 6.17 31.88 22.62
C ASP A 151 7.58 31.79 22.06
N GLU A 152 8.40 30.90 22.58
CA GLU A 152 9.77 30.70 22.10
C GLU A 152 9.78 30.12 20.67
N VAL A 153 8.95 29.13 20.39
CA VAL A 153 8.83 28.55 19.05
C VAL A 153 8.25 29.55 18.06
N LYS A 154 7.26 30.35 18.48
CA LYS A 154 6.71 31.42 17.64
C LYS A 154 7.76 32.46 17.26
N ALA A 155 8.62 32.83 18.22
CA ALA A 155 9.71 33.76 17.95
C ALA A 155 10.70 33.20 16.92
N LEU A 156 10.97 31.89 16.95
CA LEU A 156 11.81 31.24 15.95
C LEU A 156 11.15 31.22 14.56
N TRP A 157 9.85 30.96 14.50
CA TRP A 157 9.11 31.05 13.23
C TRP A 157 9.13 32.47 12.67
N GLN A 158 8.95 33.49 13.49
CA GLN A 158 9.04 34.89 13.07
C GLN A 158 10.43 35.26 12.53
N ALA A 159 11.46 34.83 13.22
CA ALA A 159 12.83 35.06 12.78
C ALA A 159 13.11 34.37 11.44
N LEU A 160 12.63 33.16 11.25
CA LEU A 160 12.75 32.45 9.99
C LEU A 160 11.98 33.15 8.87
N ALA A 161 10.76 33.62 9.14
CA ALA A 161 9.94 34.33 8.16
C ALA A 161 10.63 35.61 7.67
N GLU A 162 11.34 36.31 8.53
CA GLU A 162 12.08 37.51 8.17
C GLU A 162 13.33 37.18 7.34
N LYS A 163 14.09 36.15 7.75
CA LYS A 163 15.33 35.75 7.09
C LYS A 163 15.12 35.05 5.76
N ALA A 164 14.09 34.24 5.65
CA ALA A 164 13.81 33.41 4.49
C ALA A 164 12.57 33.89 3.72
N ALA A 165 12.29 35.17 3.80
CA ALA A 165 11.11 35.75 3.15
C ALA A 165 11.08 35.47 1.65
N PHE A 166 9.96 34.97 1.17
CA PHE A 166 9.68 34.75 -0.25
C PHE A 166 8.18 34.81 -0.49
N ASN A 167 7.79 34.94 -1.74
CA ASN A 167 6.38 34.93 -2.11
C ASN A 167 5.97 33.50 -2.55
N PRO A 168 5.30 32.73 -1.69
CA PRO A 168 4.90 31.36 -2.06
C PRO A 168 3.77 31.32 -3.10
N ARG A 169 3.13 32.45 -3.36
CA ARG A 169 2.02 32.58 -4.32
C ARG A 169 2.41 33.41 -5.53
N GLU A 170 3.67 33.39 -5.90
CA GLU A 170 4.20 34.18 -7.01
C GLU A 170 3.48 33.93 -8.34
N GLN A 171 2.98 32.71 -8.52
CA GLN A 171 2.30 32.30 -9.75
C GLN A 171 0.78 32.43 -9.69
N PHE A 172 0.24 33.07 -8.68
CA PHE A 172 -1.20 33.32 -8.57
C PHE A 172 -1.65 34.35 -9.58
#